data_4a38303608d4b646e86f7672b278c37d
#
_entry.id   4a38303608d4b646e86f7672b278c37d
#
_cell.length_a   1.000
_cell.length_b   1.000
_cell.length_c   1.000
_cell.angle_alpha   90.00
_cell.angle_beta   90.00
_cell.angle_gamma   90.00
#
_symmetry.space_group_name_H-M   'P 1'
#
loop_
_entity.id
_entity.type
_entity.pdbx_description
1 polymer ?
#
loop_
_entity_poly.entity_id
_entity_poly.type
_entity_poly.pdbx_seq_one_letter_code
_entity_poly.pdbx_strand_id
1 'polypeptide(L)'
;APYIHKINKLKKEKNAVILAHNYQTPEIYHGVADFAADSLALAIEASKTSADIILMAGVHFMAETAKLMSPDKKVILPDMDAGCSLSSSITGKDVRLLKEKYPGVPVVSYVNTSAEVKAETDVCCTSANAVKIVKSLGVKKVIFLPDDYLAKYVASQTDVEIISWKGIC
;
A
#
# COMPACT_ATOMS: atom_id res chain seq x y z
N ALA A 1 2.45 -8.47 29.71
CA ALA A 1 1.66 -9.63 29.30
C ALA A 1 2.58 -10.71 28.73
N PRO A 2 2.32 -12.02 28.98
CA PRO A 2 3.24 -13.10 28.64
C PRO A 2 3.55 -13.23 27.14
N TYR A 3 2.58 -12.89 26.29
CA TYR A 3 2.77 -12.91 24.82
C TYR A 3 3.73 -11.82 24.35
N ILE A 4 3.66 -10.61 24.87
CA ILE A 4 4.57 -9.52 24.50
C ILE A 4 6.03 -9.93 24.75
N HIS A 5 6.32 -10.52 25.92
CA HIS A 5 7.66 -11.00 26.25
C HIS A 5 8.12 -12.11 25.27
N LYS A 6 7.26 -13.08 25.00
CA LYS A 6 7.57 -14.19 24.07
C LYS A 6 7.82 -13.69 22.64
N ILE A 7 6.99 -12.78 22.14
CA ILE A 7 7.13 -12.19 20.81
C ILE A 7 8.46 -11.42 20.71
N ASN A 8 8.75 -10.55 21.69
CA ASN A 8 9.99 -9.77 21.70
C ASN A 8 11.25 -10.64 21.80
N LYS A 9 11.18 -11.78 22.51
CA LYS A 9 12.26 -12.76 22.53
C LYS A 9 12.43 -13.42 21.16
N LEU A 10 11.35 -13.96 20.58
CA LEU A 10 11.36 -14.65 19.30
C LEU A 10 11.82 -13.74 18.15
N LYS A 11 11.40 -12.47 18.17
CA LYS A 11 11.82 -11.45 17.22
C LYS A 11 13.34 -11.30 17.16
N LYS A 12 14.00 -11.25 18.32
CA LYS A 12 15.47 -11.19 18.39
C LYS A 12 16.13 -12.47 17.90
N GLU A 13 15.61 -13.63 18.34
CA GLU A 13 16.15 -14.95 17.96
C GLU A 13 16.06 -15.20 16.43
N LYS A 14 15.05 -14.64 15.77
CA LYS A 14 14.78 -14.82 14.34
C LYS A 14 15.31 -13.70 13.46
N ASN A 15 16.01 -12.72 14.02
CA ASN A 15 16.39 -11.50 13.30
C ASN A 15 15.19 -10.89 12.53
N ALA A 16 14.10 -10.67 13.26
CA ALA A 16 12.84 -10.19 12.70
C ALA A 16 12.51 -8.79 13.20
N VAL A 17 11.88 -7.99 12.33
CA VAL A 17 11.30 -6.68 12.65
C VAL A 17 9.79 -6.74 12.53
N ILE A 18 9.07 -6.08 13.43
CA ILE A 18 7.62 -5.91 13.37
C ILE A 18 7.30 -4.48 12.96
N LEU A 19 6.72 -4.33 11.77
CA LEU A 19 6.23 -3.07 11.23
C LEU A 19 4.71 -3.02 11.42
N ALA A 20 4.22 -2.07 12.20
CA ALA A 20 2.80 -1.97 12.56
C ALA A 20 2.15 -0.72 11.97
N HIS A 21 0.97 -0.89 11.37
CA HIS A 21 0.19 0.25 10.92
C HIS A 21 -0.41 1.02 12.11
N ASN A 22 -0.59 2.33 11.96
CA ASN A 22 -1.08 3.24 13.01
C ASN A 22 -2.43 2.85 13.63
N TYR A 23 -3.26 2.06 12.95
CA TYR A 23 -4.56 1.62 13.46
C TYR A 23 -4.48 0.37 14.36
N GLN A 24 -3.29 -0.20 14.54
CA GLN A 24 -3.14 -1.38 15.42
C GLN A 24 -3.47 -1.05 16.87
N THR A 25 -3.87 -2.10 17.62
CA THR A 25 -4.18 -1.93 19.04
C THR A 25 -2.95 -1.49 19.82
N PRO A 26 -3.14 -0.81 20.98
CA PRO A 26 -2.02 -0.36 21.80
C PRO A 26 -1.03 -1.47 22.20
N GLU A 27 -1.52 -2.71 22.39
CA GLU A 27 -0.70 -3.85 22.73
C GLU A 27 0.28 -4.22 21.60
N ILE A 28 -0.12 -4.09 20.36
CA ILE A 28 0.74 -4.31 19.19
C ILE A 28 1.63 -3.10 19.00
N TYR A 29 1.02 -1.90 18.94
CA TYR A 29 1.70 -0.64 18.66
C TYR A 29 2.84 -0.35 19.66
N HIS A 30 2.55 -0.44 20.96
CA HIS A 30 3.53 -0.13 22.02
C HIS A 30 4.25 -1.37 22.58
N GLY A 31 3.69 -2.56 22.43
CA GLY A 31 4.19 -3.76 23.08
C GLY A 31 5.20 -4.55 22.25
N VAL A 32 5.00 -4.64 20.94
CA VAL A 32 5.80 -5.54 20.08
C VAL A 32 6.32 -4.89 18.80
N ALA A 33 5.71 -3.80 18.32
CA ALA A 33 6.18 -3.12 17.11
C ALA A 33 7.57 -2.50 17.33
N ASP A 34 8.42 -2.58 16.31
CA ASP A 34 9.69 -1.86 16.24
C ASP A 34 9.52 -0.50 15.59
N PHE A 35 8.59 -0.43 14.64
CA PHE A 35 8.26 0.80 13.95
C PHE A 35 6.75 0.82 13.65
N ALA A 36 6.11 1.95 13.89
CA ALA A 36 4.69 2.14 13.65
C ALA A 36 4.45 3.43 12.87
N ALA A 37 3.70 3.32 11.76
CA ALA A 37 3.48 4.43 10.84
C ALA A 37 2.32 4.16 9.86
N ASP A 38 2.16 5.05 8.87
CA ASP A 38 1.30 4.83 7.71
C ASP A 38 1.91 3.84 6.70
N SER A 39 1.12 3.46 5.70
CA SER A 39 1.50 2.45 4.70
C SER A 39 2.78 2.80 3.93
N LEU A 40 3.00 4.08 3.59
CA LEU A 40 4.18 4.49 2.83
C LEU A 40 5.44 4.46 3.71
N ALA A 41 5.36 5.00 4.92
CA ALA A 41 6.48 4.98 5.86
C ALA A 41 6.88 3.55 6.23
N LEU A 42 5.90 2.63 6.40
CA LEU A 42 6.18 1.20 6.63
C LEU A 42 6.88 0.55 5.44
N ALA A 43 6.49 0.87 4.20
CA ALA A 43 7.15 0.36 2.99
C ALA A 43 8.59 0.87 2.88
N ILE A 44 8.84 2.14 3.19
CA ILE A 44 10.17 2.74 3.22
C ILE A 44 11.04 2.09 4.31
N GLU A 45 10.47 1.85 5.49
CA GLU A 45 11.20 1.19 6.58
C GLU A 45 11.52 -0.27 6.24
N ALA A 46 10.59 -0.98 5.59
CA ALA A 46 10.84 -2.31 5.07
C ALA A 46 12.07 -2.37 4.15
N SER A 47 12.27 -1.36 3.30
CA SER A 47 13.42 -1.31 2.39
C SER A 47 14.75 -1.02 3.06
N LYS A 48 14.74 -0.43 4.27
CA LYS A 48 15.94 0.00 5.00
C LYS A 48 16.39 -1.00 6.06
N THR A 49 15.47 -1.81 6.59
CA THR A 49 15.78 -2.71 7.71
C THR A 49 16.84 -3.73 7.33
N SER A 50 17.73 -4.05 8.27
CA SER A 50 18.70 -5.13 8.15
C SER A 50 18.16 -6.50 8.59
N ALA A 51 16.94 -6.57 9.12
CA ALA A 51 16.32 -7.81 9.54
C ALA A 51 16.07 -8.75 8.35
N ASP A 52 16.16 -10.06 8.58
CA ASP A 52 15.88 -11.09 7.56
C ASP A 52 14.38 -11.32 7.36
N ILE A 53 13.61 -11.06 8.41
CA ILE A 53 12.16 -11.27 8.45
C ILE A 53 11.46 -9.96 8.79
N ILE A 54 10.47 -9.61 7.97
CA ILE A 54 9.55 -8.49 8.23
C ILE A 54 8.19 -9.09 8.57
N LEU A 55 7.70 -8.86 9.78
CA LEU A 55 6.31 -9.15 10.13
C LEU A 55 5.50 -7.88 9.97
N MET A 56 4.54 -7.91 9.05
CA MET A 56 3.65 -6.78 8.79
C MET A 56 2.39 -6.90 9.64
N ALA A 57 2.28 -6.10 10.69
CA ALA A 57 1.06 -5.94 11.46
C ALA A 57 0.17 -4.87 10.79
N GLY A 58 -0.53 -5.29 9.76
CA GLY A 58 -1.37 -4.48 8.91
C GLY A 58 -2.25 -5.37 8.03
N VAL A 59 -2.65 -4.89 6.86
CA VAL A 59 -3.45 -5.63 5.89
C VAL A 59 -2.61 -6.15 4.72
N HIS A 60 -3.18 -7.07 3.96
CA HIS A 60 -2.49 -7.87 2.94
C HIS A 60 -1.70 -7.01 1.94
N PHE A 61 -2.28 -5.96 1.35
CA PHE A 61 -1.57 -5.12 0.38
C PHE A 61 -0.33 -4.41 0.96
N MET A 62 -0.30 -4.16 2.28
CA MET A 62 0.88 -3.58 2.95
C MET A 62 2.03 -4.59 3.01
N ALA A 63 1.72 -5.86 3.29
CA ALA A 63 2.70 -6.94 3.25
C ALA A 63 3.23 -7.17 1.83
N GLU A 64 2.36 -7.14 0.82
CA GLU A 64 2.77 -7.18 -0.59
C GLU A 64 3.71 -6.01 -0.95
N THR A 65 3.35 -4.79 -0.53
CA THR A 65 4.18 -3.60 -0.78
C THR A 65 5.54 -3.73 -0.09
N ALA A 66 5.59 -4.21 1.15
CA ALA A 66 6.83 -4.48 1.86
C ALA A 66 7.68 -5.53 1.13
N LYS A 67 7.05 -6.56 0.58
CA LYS A 67 7.75 -7.60 -0.22
C LYS A 67 8.29 -7.04 -1.54
N LEU A 68 7.55 -6.18 -2.22
CA LEU A 68 8.03 -5.50 -3.44
C LEU A 68 9.25 -4.60 -3.16
N MET A 69 9.24 -3.90 -2.02
CA MET A 69 10.35 -3.04 -1.60
C MET A 69 11.55 -3.80 -1.04
N SER A 70 11.37 -5.06 -0.65
CA SER A 70 12.40 -5.92 -0.03
C SER A 70 12.30 -7.34 -0.57
N PRO A 71 12.60 -7.57 -1.86
CA PRO A 71 12.35 -8.86 -2.53
C PRO A 71 13.14 -10.03 -1.93
N ASP A 72 14.29 -9.78 -1.34
CA ASP A 72 15.15 -10.81 -0.75
C ASP A 72 14.74 -11.20 0.68
N LYS A 73 13.89 -10.40 1.34
CA LYS A 73 13.45 -10.64 2.71
C LYS A 73 12.20 -11.52 2.78
N LYS A 74 12.08 -12.27 3.89
CA LYS A 74 10.83 -12.97 4.20
C LYS A 74 9.84 -11.97 4.79
N VAL A 75 8.71 -11.75 4.14
CA VAL A 75 7.60 -10.96 4.66
C VAL A 75 6.50 -11.89 5.15
N ILE A 76 6.05 -11.68 6.38
CA ILE A 76 5.03 -12.48 7.05
C ILE A 76 3.84 -11.57 7.39
N LEU A 77 2.65 -12.05 7.08
CA LEU A 77 1.38 -11.47 7.51
C LEU A 77 0.74 -12.43 8.53
N PRO A 78 0.34 -11.96 9.73
CA PRO A 78 -0.22 -12.82 10.76
C PRO A 78 -1.53 -13.49 10.35
N ASP A 79 -2.33 -12.79 9.54
CA ASP A 79 -3.61 -13.28 9.03
C ASP A 79 -3.71 -12.91 7.53
N MET A 80 -3.83 -13.92 6.68
CA MET A 80 -3.96 -13.73 5.22
C MET A 80 -5.30 -13.13 4.81
N ASP A 81 -6.33 -13.24 5.68
CA ASP A 81 -7.65 -12.64 5.47
C ASP A 81 -7.73 -11.18 5.95
N ALA A 82 -6.65 -10.65 6.52
CA ALA A 82 -6.56 -9.24 6.87
C ALA A 82 -6.60 -8.37 5.60
N GLY A 83 -7.80 -8.09 5.13
CA GLY A 83 -8.09 -7.40 3.87
C GLY A 83 -8.35 -5.90 4.01
N CYS A 84 -8.53 -5.26 2.86
CA CYS A 84 -8.97 -3.88 2.72
C CYS A 84 -10.02 -3.82 1.62
N SER A 85 -11.24 -3.38 1.94
CA SER A 85 -12.35 -3.30 0.99
C SER A 85 -12.03 -2.47 -0.24
N LEU A 86 -11.28 -1.37 -0.07
CA LEU A 86 -10.81 -0.55 -1.16
C LEU A 86 -9.83 -1.30 -2.07
N SER A 87 -8.85 -1.98 -1.48
CA SER A 87 -7.88 -2.79 -2.23
C SER A 87 -8.55 -3.93 -3.01
N SER A 88 -9.57 -4.54 -2.43
CA SER A 88 -10.33 -5.65 -3.04
C SER A 88 -11.37 -5.19 -4.07
N SER A 89 -11.58 -3.89 -4.23
CA SER A 89 -12.59 -3.35 -5.16
C SER A 89 -12.17 -3.43 -6.63
N ILE A 90 -10.90 -3.71 -6.92
CA ILE A 90 -10.31 -3.73 -8.26
C ILE A 90 -9.25 -4.82 -8.37
N THR A 91 -9.15 -5.43 -9.54
CA THR A 91 -8.16 -6.46 -9.88
C THR A 91 -7.22 -5.99 -11.00
N GLY A 92 -6.10 -6.64 -11.21
CA GLY A 92 -5.22 -6.37 -12.35
C GLY A 92 -5.92 -6.59 -13.70
N LYS A 93 -6.87 -7.54 -13.78
CA LYS A 93 -7.70 -7.74 -14.97
C LYS A 93 -8.55 -6.50 -15.28
N ASP A 94 -9.15 -5.88 -14.27
CA ASP A 94 -9.94 -4.65 -14.46
C ASP A 94 -9.07 -3.51 -14.96
N VAL A 95 -7.84 -3.40 -14.46
CA VAL A 95 -6.88 -2.39 -14.95
C VAL A 95 -6.53 -2.61 -16.42
N ARG A 96 -6.27 -3.87 -16.84
CA ARG A 96 -6.02 -4.19 -18.25
C ARG A 96 -7.20 -3.79 -19.13
N LEU A 97 -8.44 -4.09 -18.73
CA LEU A 97 -9.64 -3.67 -19.46
C LEU A 97 -9.78 -2.14 -19.56
N LEU A 98 -9.39 -1.41 -18.51
CA LEU A 98 -9.36 0.05 -18.55
C LEU A 98 -8.29 0.56 -19.53
N LYS A 99 -7.10 -0.04 -19.56
CA LYS A 99 -6.03 0.30 -20.51
C LYS A 99 -6.43 0.02 -21.97
N GLU A 100 -7.16 -1.06 -22.22
CA GLU A 100 -7.73 -1.35 -23.54
C GLU A 100 -8.79 -0.32 -23.96
N LYS A 101 -9.64 0.10 -23.01
CA LYS A 101 -10.68 1.11 -23.26
C LYS A 101 -10.11 2.51 -23.45
N TYR A 102 -9.00 2.82 -22.81
CA TYR A 102 -8.35 4.14 -22.84
C TYR A 102 -6.86 4.01 -23.22
N PRO A 103 -6.56 3.64 -24.48
CA PRO A 103 -5.19 3.36 -24.90
C PRO A 103 -4.29 4.59 -24.76
N GLY A 104 -3.10 4.38 -24.20
CA GLY A 104 -2.10 5.43 -24.00
C GLY A 104 -2.37 6.39 -22.83
N VAL A 105 -3.45 6.20 -22.07
CA VAL A 105 -3.74 6.98 -20.85
C VAL A 105 -3.01 6.36 -19.68
N PRO A 106 -2.13 7.11 -18.96
CA PRO A 106 -1.39 6.56 -17.84
C PRO A 106 -2.29 6.23 -16.64
N VAL A 107 -1.92 5.15 -15.94
CA VAL A 107 -2.60 4.65 -14.75
C VAL A 107 -1.87 5.13 -13.50
N VAL A 108 -2.58 5.89 -12.66
CA VAL A 108 -2.13 6.33 -11.34
C VAL A 108 -2.92 5.54 -10.29
N SER A 109 -2.22 4.81 -9.43
CA SER A 109 -2.88 4.04 -8.38
C SER A 109 -2.52 4.55 -6.99
N TYR A 110 -3.53 4.72 -6.16
CA TYR A 110 -3.35 4.87 -4.73
C TYR A 110 -2.71 3.58 -4.17
N VAL A 111 -1.76 3.72 -3.24
CA VAL A 111 -0.99 2.58 -2.68
C VAL A 111 -1.86 1.50 -2.04
N ASN A 112 -3.11 1.80 -1.69
CA ASN A 112 -4.09 0.85 -1.16
C ASN A 112 -4.66 -0.04 -2.27
N THR A 113 -3.80 -0.78 -2.93
CA THR A 113 -4.08 -1.73 -4.00
C THR A 113 -3.19 -2.95 -3.87
N SER A 114 -3.61 -4.07 -4.46
CA SER A 114 -2.82 -5.31 -4.50
C SER A 114 -1.56 -5.18 -5.37
N ALA A 115 -0.62 -6.10 -5.21
CA ALA A 115 0.56 -6.19 -6.07
C ALA A 115 0.17 -6.44 -7.54
N GLU A 116 -0.90 -7.20 -7.80
CA GLU A 116 -1.44 -7.43 -9.14
C GLU A 116 -1.88 -6.13 -9.82
N VAL A 117 -2.59 -5.25 -9.10
CA VAL A 117 -2.98 -3.92 -9.60
C VAL A 117 -1.75 -3.04 -9.82
N LYS A 118 -0.78 -3.09 -8.90
CA LYS A 118 0.48 -2.33 -9.02
C LYS A 118 1.29 -2.74 -10.24
N ALA A 119 1.26 -4.03 -10.61
CA ALA A 119 1.95 -4.52 -11.82
C ALA A 119 1.41 -3.92 -13.12
N GLU A 120 0.15 -3.49 -13.13
CA GLU A 120 -0.49 -2.82 -14.27
C GLU A 120 -0.48 -1.28 -14.17
N THR A 121 0.09 -0.73 -13.11
CA THR A 121 0.10 0.70 -12.78
C THR A 121 1.38 1.36 -13.29
N ASP A 122 1.27 2.55 -13.85
CA ASP A 122 2.43 3.33 -14.32
C ASP A 122 3.10 4.09 -13.16
N VAL A 123 2.31 4.58 -12.20
CA VAL A 123 2.82 5.25 -11.00
C VAL A 123 1.88 5.11 -9.80
N CYS A 124 2.45 4.86 -8.62
CA CYS A 124 1.70 4.84 -7.36
C CYS A 124 1.78 6.19 -6.64
N CYS A 125 0.72 6.52 -5.91
CA CYS A 125 0.66 7.70 -5.06
C CYS A 125 0.06 7.39 -3.68
N THR A 126 0.18 8.36 -2.77
CA THR A 126 -0.58 8.42 -1.53
C THR A 126 -1.58 9.56 -1.59
N SER A 127 -2.51 9.64 -0.63
CA SER A 127 -3.43 10.79 -0.53
C SER A 127 -2.69 12.12 -0.39
N ALA A 128 -1.54 12.13 0.29
CA ALA A 128 -0.73 13.32 0.51
C ALA A 128 -0.05 13.86 -0.77
N ASN A 129 0.27 13.01 -1.74
CA ASN A 129 1.03 13.41 -2.93
C ASN A 129 0.30 13.20 -4.26
N ALA A 130 -0.94 12.70 -4.26
CA ALA A 130 -1.70 12.36 -5.47
C ALA A 130 -1.78 13.52 -6.48
N VAL A 131 -2.14 14.71 -6.02
CA VAL A 131 -2.20 15.92 -6.85
C VAL A 131 -0.85 16.24 -7.50
N LYS A 132 0.24 16.18 -6.72
CA LYS A 132 1.60 16.43 -7.23
C LYS A 132 2.00 15.40 -8.27
N ILE A 133 1.72 14.12 -8.02
CA ILE A 133 2.02 13.03 -8.97
C ILE A 133 1.25 13.23 -10.27
N VAL A 134 -0.06 13.46 -10.22
CA VAL A 134 -0.88 13.66 -11.43
C VAL A 134 -0.39 14.85 -12.24
N LYS A 135 -0.07 16.00 -11.60
CA LYS A 135 0.49 17.18 -12.27
C LYS A 135 1.85 16.89 -12.90
N SER A 136 2.70 16.08 -12.26
CA SER A 136 4.05 15.78 -12.76
C SER A 136 4.08 14.95 -14.03
N LEU A 137 2.99 14.25 -14.35
CA LEU A 137 2.89 13.44 -15.59
C LEU A 137 2.79 14.31 -16.86
N GLY A 138 2.37 15.57 -16.75
CA GLY A 138 2.27 16.49 -17.89
C GLY A 138 1.27 16.06 -18.96
N VAL A 139 0.28 15.24 -18.62
CA VAL A 139 -0.74 14.70 -19.53
C VAL A 139 -2.09 15.38 -19.30
N LYS A 140 -2.98 15.27 -20.29
CA LYS A 140 -4.33 15.85 -20.20
C LYS A 140 -5.33 14.93 -19.52
N LYS A 141 -5.02 13.63 -19.39
CA LYS A 141 -5.94 12.61 -18.89
C LYS A 141 -5.15 11.53 -18.15
N VAL A 142 -5.71 11.01 -17.05
CA VAL A 142 -5.19 9.85 -16.30
C VAL A 142 -6.32 8.92 -15.86
N ILE A 143 -6.01 7.64 -15.73
CA ILE A 143 -6.86 6.68 -15.01
C ILE A 143 -6.40 6.71 -13.55
N PHE A 144 -7.30 7.00 -12.61
CA PHE A 144 -6.99 7.09 -11.19
C PHE A 144 -7.72 6.00 -10.39
N LEU A 145 -6.97 5.17 -9.69
CA LEU A 145 -7.44 3.94 -9.04
C LEU A 145 -7.09 3.92 -7.54
N PRO A 146 -7.83 3.20 -6.74
CA PRO A 146 -9.19 2.75 -6.91
C PRO A 146 -10.20 3.67 -6.20
N ASP A 147 -9.75 4.69 -5.44
CA ASP A 147 -10.56 5.54 -4.55
C ASP A 147 -11.27 6.66 -5.32
N ASP A 148 -12.61 6.61 -5.37
CA ASP A 148 -13.43 7.60 -6.07
C ASP A 148 -13.38 8.98 -5.39
N TYR A 149 -13.31 9.04 -4.05
CA TYR A 149 -13.24 10.32 -3.34
C TYR A 149 -11.89 11.00 -3.54
N LEU A 150 -10.80 10.24 -3.46
CA LEU A 150 -9.47 10.77 -3.75
C LEU A 150 -9.37 11.22 -5.23
N ALA A 151 -9.94 10.45 -6.17
CA ALA A 151 -10.00 10.83 -7.59
C ALA A 151 -10.75 12.16 -7.80
N LYS A 152 -11.91 12.34 -7.16
CA LYS A 152 -12.68 13.60 -7.19
C LYS A 152 -11.90 14.77 -6.58
N TYR A 153 -11.22 14.53 -5.47
CA TYR A 153 -10.34 15.55 -4.88
C TYR A 153 -9.23 15.96 -5.85
N VAL A 154 -8.53 15.00 -6.44
CA VAL A 154 -7.48 15.27 -7.44
C VAL A 154 -8.05 16.05 -8.63
N ALA A 155 -9.21 15.65 -9.14
CA ALA A 155 -9.89 16.36 -10.23
C ALA A 155 -10.19 17.82 -9.87
N SER A 156 -10.58 18.11 -8.63
CA SER A 156 -10.83 19.48 -8.16
C SER A 156 -9.57 20.35 -8.02
N GLN A 157 -8.38 19.74 -8.00
CA GLN A 157 -7.10 20.41 -7.79
C GLN A 157 -6.22 20.47 -9.06
N THR A 158 -6.71 19.93 -10.17
CA THR A 158 -5.97 19.84 -11.45
C THR A 158 -6.89 20.12 -12.64
N ASP A 159 -6.30 20.51 -13.76
CA ASP A 159 -7.01 20.59 -15.05
C ASP A 159 -6.93 19.27 -15.83
N VAL A 160 -6.40 18.21 -15.21
CA VAL A 160 -6.29 16.89 -15.82
C VAL A 160 -7.62 16.16 -15.71
N GLU A 161 -8.10 15.59 -16.81
CA GLU A 161 -9.28 14.74 -16.82
C GLU A 161 -9.00 13.44 -16.07
N ILE A 162 -9.79 13.15 -15.05
CA ILE A 162 -9.64 11.97 -14.20
C ILE A 162 -10.69 10.93 -14.56
N ILE A 163 -10.24 9.77 -15.07
CA ILE A 163 -11.07 8.57 -15.22
C ILE A 163 -10.97 7.80 -13.91
N SER A 164 -12.01 7.83 -13.07
CA SER A 164 -12.00 7.19 -11.76
C SER A 164 -12.57 5.78 -11.78
N TRP A 165 -12.14 4.97 -10.82
CA TRP A 165 -12.81 3.74 -10.39
C TRP A 165 -13.80 4.06 -9.27
N LYS A 166 -14.80 3.20 -9.05
CA LYS A 166 -15.85 3.42 -8.02
C LYS A 166 -15.55 2.72 -6.70
N GLY A 167 -14.27 2.60 -6.32
CA GLY A 167 -13.87 2.08 -5.04
C GLY A 167 -14.13 3.09 -3.91
N ILE A 168 -14.55 2.61 -2.74
CA ILE A 168 -14.84 3.42 -1.56
C ILE A 168 -14.12 2.78 -0.38
N CYS A 169 -13.45 3.61 0.40
CA CYS A 169 -12.84 3.22 1.67
C CYS A 169 -13.84 3.35 2.82
#